data_56ecbf66c06e88ba0a912da20a005a1f
#
_entry.id   56ecbf66c06e88ba0a912da20a005a1f
#
_cell.length_a   1.000
_cell.length_b   1.000
_cell.length_c   1.000
_cell.angle_alpha   90.00
_cell.angle_beta   90.00
_cell.angle_gamma   90.00
#
_symmetry.space_group_name_H-M   'P 1'
#
loop_
_entity.id
_entity.type
_entity.pdbx_description
1 polymer ?
#
loop_
_entity_poly.entity_id
_entity_poly.type
_entity_poly.pdbx_seq_one_letter_code
_entity_poly.pdbx_strand_id
1 'polypeptide(L)'
;PAPTGLQALLAPGQADKIHAERRASERSTRWLRLRCGEQTYALELLKVQEVVLPVPLLPLRGTPSAMLGIMNLRGQVVPVIDLGIHLGSSPVDMDLQTRVVVLEENGETMGLRVSAVEDVTSLTDQQIEPPDNARLCRIYNNLFRGVARLGHQPMILLDATHLLH
;
A
#
# COMPACT_ATOMS: atom_id res chain seq x y z
N PRO A 1 -4.61 7.79 -40.52
CA PRO A 1 -5.11 6.43 -40.64
C PRO A 1 -6.63 6.37 -40.60
N ALA A 2 -7.18 5.38 -41.25
CA ALA A 2 -8.60 5.18 -41.27
C ALA A 2 -9.11 4.88 -39.86
N PRO A 3 -10.29 5.39 -39.44
CA PRO A 3 -10.84 5.06 -38.16
C PRO A 3 -11.16 3.57 -38.06
N THR A 4 -11.11 3.05 -36.84
CA THR A 4 -11.51 1.66 -36.59
C THR A 4 -13.01 1.51 -36.83
N GLY A 5 -13.50 0.28 -36.99
CA GLY A 5 -14.91 0.02 -37.20
C GLY A 5 -15.80 0.62 -36.12
N LEU A 6 -15.36 0.61 -34.86
CA LEU A 6 -16.13 1.19 -33.77
C LEU A 6 -16.24 2.71 -33.93
N GLN A 7 -15.13 3.38 -34.25
CA GLN A 7 -15.13 4.84 -34.43
C GLN A 7 -16.00 5.28 -35.60
N ALA A 8 -16.03 4.48 -36.66
CA ALA A 8 -16.85 4.79 -37.82
C ALA A 8 -18.37 4.74 -37.54
N LEU A 9 -18.79 4.00 -36.49
CA LEU A 9 -20.17 3.87 -36.13
C LEU A 9 -20.66 4.93 -35.14
N LEU A 10 -19.73 5.74 -34.58
CA LEU A 10 -20.10 6.73 -33.56
C LEU A 10 -20.35 8.10 -34.19
N ALA A 11 -21.26 8.85 -33.58
CA ALA A 11 -21.51 10.23 -33.95
C ALA A 11 -20.30 11.11 -33.65
N PRO A 12 -20.16 12.26 -34.33
CA PRO A 12 -19.04 13.19 -34.02
C PRO A 12 -19.00 13.55 -32.53
N GLY A 13 -17.84 13.42 -31.92
CA GLY A 13 -17.60 13.70 -30.51
C GLY A 13 -17.81 12.52 -29.58
N GLN A 14 -18.54 11.50 -29.98
CA GLN A 14 -18.75 10.31 -29.13
C GLN A 14 -17.48 9.48 -28.98
N ALA A 15 -16.68 9.38 -30.03
CA ALA A 15 -15.44 8.62 -29.98
C ALA A 15 -14.46 9.25 -28.95
N ASP A 16 -14.36 10.58 -28.93
CA ASP A 16 -13.46 11.26 -27.97
C ASP A 16 -13.92 11.05 -26.54
N LYS A 17 -15.24 11.11 -26.31
CA LYS A 17 -15.81 10.89 -24.99
C LYS A 17 -15.55 9.47 -24.50
N ILE A 18 -15.76 8.48 -25.35
CA ILE A 18 -15.53 7.08 -25.02
C ILE A 18 -14.04 6.83 -24.74
N HIS A 19 -13.15 7.42 -25.53
CA HIS A 19 -11.71 7.30 -25.30
C HIS A 19 -11.28 7.94 -23.98
N ALA A 20 -11.86 9.10 -23.63
CA ALA A 20 -11.58 9.75 -22.37
C ALA A 20 -12.04 8.90 -21.18
N GLU A 21 -13.26 8.34 -21.26
CA GLU A 21 -13.78 7.46 -20.21
C GLU A 21 -12.95 6.19 -20.08
N ARG A 22 -12.53 5.59 -21.20
CA ARG A 22 -11.69 4.41 -21.20
C ARG A 22 -10.34 4.71 -20.58
N ARG A 23 -9.71 5.83 -20.94
CA ARG A 23 -8.42 6.23 -20.33
C ARG A 23 -8.56 6.47 -18.84
N ALA A 24 -9.63 7.08 -18.39
CA ALA A 24 -9.87 7.29 -16.97
C ALA A 24 -10.05 5.97 -16.22
N SER A 25 -10.78 5.02 -16.79
CA SER A 25 -10.98 3.70 -16.17
C SER A 25 -9.73 2.82 -16.26
N GLU A 26 -8.87 3.04 -17.25
CA GLU A 26 -7.63 2.30 -17.42
C GLU A 26 -6.48 2.84 -16.57
N ARG A 27 -6.62 4.06 -16.02
CA ARG A 27 -5.64 4.59 -15.09
C ARG A 27 -5.58 3.67 -13.88
N SER A 28 -4.41 3.11 -13.66
CA SER A 28 -4.21 2.21 -12.55
C SER A 28 -2.95 2.57 -11.80
N THR A 29 -2.99 2.30 -10.53
CA THR A 29 -1.84 2.41 -9.64
C THR A 29 -1.50 0.99 -9.19
N ARG A 30 -0.22 0.68 -9.12
CA ARG A 30 0.22 -0.62 -8.61
C ARG A 30 0.41 -0.56 -7.11
N TRP A 31 -0.02 -1.63 -6.46
CA TRP A 31 -0.02 -1.76 -5.02
C TRP A 31 0.65 -3.06 -4.60
N LEU A 32 1.50 -2.99 -3.61
CA LEU A 32 2.09 -4.18 -3.00
C LEU A 32 1.11 -4.72 -1.97
N ARG A 33 0.62 -5.92 -2.18
CA ARG A 33 -0.27 -6.59 -1.24
C ARG A 33 0.55 -7.28 -0.17
N LEU A 34 0.14 -7.07 1.06
CA LEU A 34 0.78 -7.67 2.22
C LEU A 34 -0.28 -8.08 3.23
N ARG A 35 0.13 -8.89 4.17
CA ARG A 35 -0.74 -9.34 5.23
C ARG A 35 -0.16 -8.97 6.58
N CYS A 36 -1.04 -8.53 7.46
CA CYS A 36 -0.72 -8.28 8.85
C CYS A 36 -1.76 -9.02 9.68
N GLY A 37 -1.36 -10.09 10.36
CA GLY A 37 -2.29 -11.02 10.94
C GLY A 37 -3.11 -11.68 9.83
N GLU A 38 -4.43 -11.59 9.94
CA GLU A 38 -5.34 -12.15 8.94
C GLU A 38 -5.87 -11.12 7.95
N GLN A 39 -5.53 -9.85 8.15
CA GLN A 39 -6.02 -8.77 7.31
C GLN A 39 -5.04 -8.48 6.17
N THR A 40 -5.59 -8.29 4.97
CA THR A 40 -4.82 -7.88 3.80
C THR A 40 -4.77 -6.36 3.71
N TYR A 41 -3.57 -5.84 3.52
CA TYR A 41 -3.30 -4.42 3.31
C TYR A 41 -2.55 -4.24 2.01
N ALA A 42 -2.46 -3.01 1.56
CA ALA A 42 -1.65 -2.68 0.39
C ALA A 42 -1.00 -1.32 0.53
N LEU A 43 0.18 -1.19 -0.06
CA LEU A 43 0.97 0.04 -0.12
C LEU A 43 1.25 0.38 -1.56
N GLU A 44 1.23 1.66 -1.90
CA GLU A 44 1.62 2.09 -3.25
C GLU A 44 3.02 1.59 -3.57
N LEU A 45 3.15 0.89 -4.69
CA LEU A 45 4.42 0.30 -5.07
C LEU A 45 5.51 1.36 -5.26
N LEU A 46 5.14 2.55 -5.72
CA LEU A 46 6.09 3.65 -5.90
C LEU A 46 6.71 4.13 -4.59
N LYS A 47 6.08 3.87 -3.46
CA LYS A 47 6.61 4.25 -2.14
C LYS A 47 7.47 3.14 -1.53
N VAL A 48 7.48 1.96 -2.12
CA VAL A 48 8.24 0.82 -1.62
C VAL A 48 9.61 0.81 -2.28
N GLN A 49 10.65 0.97 -1.47
CA GLN A 49 12.02 0.88 -1.95
C GLN A 49 12.42 -0.57 -2.21
N GLU A 50 12.13 -1.45 -1.23
CA GLU A 50 12.42 -2.87 -1.34
C GLU A 50 11.74 -3.65 -0.23
N VAL A 51 11.77 -4.96 -0.35
CA VAL A 51 11.30 -5.89 0.67
C VAL A 51 12.48 -6.75 1.07
N VAL A 52 12.75 -6.84 2.38
CA VAL A 52 13.90 -7.58 2.89
C VAL A 52 13.49 -8.56 3.97
N LEU A 53 14.35 -9.55 4.21
CA LEU A 53 14.18 -10.45 5.33
C LEU A 53 14.41 -9.70 6.64
N PRO A 54 13.71 -10.08 7.73
CA PRO A 54 13.96 -9.47 9.02
C PRO A 54 15.41 -9.72 9.45
N VAL A 55 16.02 -8.70 10.06
CA VAL A 55 17.35 -8.77 10.63
C VAL A 55 17.29 -8.33 12.09
N PRO A 56 18.28 -8.68 12.91
CA PRO A 56 18.33 -8.16 14.27
C PRO A 56 18.34 -6.63 14.27
N LEU A 57 17.56 -6.04 15.18
CA LEU A 57 17.40 -4.60 15.28
C LEU A 57 18.11 -4.08 16.52
N LEU A 58 18.67 -2.87 16.41
CA LEU A 58 19.17 -2.15 17.57
C LEU A 58 17.97 -1.41 18.20
N PRO A 59 17.56 -1.80 19.42
CA PRO A 59 16.39 -1.15 20.04
C PRO A 59 16.70 0.29 20.43
N LEU A 60 15.69 1.15 20.37
CA LEU A 60 15.77 2.54 20.78
C LEU A 60 14.95 2.74 22.04
N ARG A 61 15.52 3.50 23.00
CA ARG A 61 14.82 3.81 24.26
C ARG A 61 13.93 5.03 24.07
N GLY A 62 12.83 5.06 24.82
CA GLY A 62 11.93 6.21 24.83
C GLY A 62 11.09 6.39 23.59
N THR A 63 10.99 5.35 22.76
CA THR A 63 10.17 5.37 21.55
C THR A 63 8.83 4.66 21.79
N PRO A 64 7.80 4.93 20.95
CA PRO A 64 6.54 4.20 21.06
C PRO A 64 6.74 2.70 20.89
N SER A 65 5.80 1.91 21.43
CA SER A 65 5.89 0.45 21.43
C SER A 65 5.95 -0.15 20.03
N ALA A 66 5.36 0.51 19.02
CA ALA A 66 5.43 0.04 17.64
C ALA A 66 6.84 0.13 17.06
N MET A 67 7.67 1.04 17.57
CA MET A 67 9.05 1.19 17.11
C MET A 67 9.90 0.05 17.67
N LEU A 68 10.33 -0.85 16.77
CA LEU A 68 11.10 -2.02 17.16
C LEU A 68 12.59 -1.72 17.33
N GLY A 69 13.11 -0.77 16.58
CA GLY A 69 14.52 -0.43 16.59
C GLY A 69 14.97 0.04 15.21
N ILE A 70 16.28 0.03 15.01
CA ILE A 70 16.86 0.42 13.73
C ILE A 70 17.66 -0.73 13.14
N MET A 71 17.70 -0.77 11.81
CA MET A 71 18.54 -1.70 11.06
C MET A 71 19.50 -0.92 10.17
N ASN A 72 20.62 -1.55 9.85
CA ASN A 72 21.54 -1.04 8.85
C ASN A 72 21.25 -1.73 7.53
N LEU A 73 20.84 -0.94 6.53
CA LEU A 73 20.57 -1.46 5.20
C LEU A 73 21.58 -0.84 4.23
N ARG A 74 22.62 -1.60 3.95
CA ARG A 74 23.72 -1.17 3.07
C ARG A 74 24.29 0.21 3.45
N GLY A 75 24.56 0.39 4.75
CA GLY A 75 25.09 1.64 5.27
C GLY A 75 24.06 2.70 5.61
N GLN A 76 22.79 2.48 5.30
CA GLN A 76 21.71 3.38 5.63
C GLN A 76 21.01 2.91 6.91
N VAL A 77 20.79 3.83 7.84
CA VAL A 77 20.07 3.55 9.08
C VAL A 77 18.58 3.68 8.81
N VAL A 78 17.83 2.60 9.03
CA VAL A 78 16.40 2.55 8.76
C VAL A 78 15.65 2.19 10.04
N PRO A 79 14.77 3.07 10.54
CA PRO A 79 13.91 2.70 11.65
C PRO A 79 12.86 1.70 11.19
N VAL A 80 12.56 0.72 12.06
CA VAL A 80 11.61 -0.35 11.75
C VAL A 80 10.49 -0.34 12.76
N ILE A 81 9.26 -0.30 12.28
CA ILE A 81 8.07 -0.40 13.11
C ILE A 81 7.37 -1.73 12.87
N ASP A 82 6.65 -2.18 13.89
CA ASP A 82 5.76 -3.33 13.78
C ASP A 82 4.40 -2.83 13.29
N LEU A 83 3.98 -3.27 12.11
CA LEU A 83 2.73 -2.78 11.53
C LEU A 83 1.53 -3.18 12.39
N GLY A 84 1.53 -4.38 12.96
CA GLY A 84 0.44 -4.84 13.81
C GLY A 84 0.24 -3.92 15.01
N ILE A 85 1.31 -3.63 15.73
CA ILE A 85 1.24 -2.72 16.89
C ILE A 85 0.85 -1.31 16.44
N HIS A 86 1.43 -0.84 15.33
CA HIS A 86 1.15 0.50 14.83
C HIS A 86 -0.32 0.70 14.48
N LEU A 87 -0.98 -0.34 13.99
CA LEU A 87 -2.40 -0.32 13.66
C LEU A 87 -3.30 -0.61 14.89
N GLY A 88 -2.73 -0.75 16.07
CA GLY A 88 -3.50 -1.02 17.28
C GLY A 88 -3.91 -2.47 17.46
N SER A 89 -3.25 -3.36 16.77
CA SER A 89 -3.49 -4.80 16.82
C SER A 89 -2.33 -5.51 17.55
N SER A 90 -2.27 -6.83 17.44
CA SER A 90 -1.22 -7.63 18.04
C SER A 90 0.10 -7.48 17.28
N PRO A 91 1.25 -7.69 17.95
CA PRO A 91 2.53 -7.74 17.27
C PRO A 91 2.54 -8.77 16.15
N VAL A 92 3.29 -8.49 15.10
CA VAL A 92 3.48 -9.41 13.99
C VAL A 92 4.29 -10.63 14.49
N ASP A 93 3.80 -11.82 14.19
CA ASP A 93 4.52 -13.05 14.51
C ASP A 93 5.78 -13.17 13.65
N MET A 94 6.86 -13.64 14.27
CA MET A 94 8.11 -13.90 13.55
C MET A 94 8.14 -15.33 13.07
N ASP A 95 7.99 -15.53 11.77
CA ASP A 95 8.06 -16.83 11.13
C ASP A 95 8.77 -16.72 9.77
N LEU A 96 8.70 -17.77 8.98
CA LEU A 96 9.39 -17.83 7.69
C LEU A 96 8.81 -16.87 6.65
N GLN A 97 7.59 -16.38 6.85
CA GLN A 97 6.93 -15.46 5.94
C GLN A 97 7.15 -13.99 6.31
N THR A 98 7.61 -13.72 7.53
CA THR A 98 7.81 -12.36 8.02
C THR A 98 8.78 -11.60 7.13
N ARG A 99 8.42 -10.36 6.82
CA ARG A 99 9.24 -9.49 5.96
C ARG A 99 9.27 -8.08 6.53
N VAL A 100 10.24 -7.31 6.09
CA VAL A 100 10.31 -5.87 6.34
C VAL A 100 10.16 -5.17 5.00
N VAL A 101 9.10 -4.37 4.87
CA VAL A 101 8.86 -3.55 3.69
C VAL A 101 9.50 -2.19 3.95
N VAL A 102 10.47 -1.84 3.13
CA VAL A 102 11.17 -0.56 3.29
C VAL A 102 10.48 0.48 2.43
N LEU A 103 9.92 1.48 3.08
CA LEU A 103 9.29 2.63 2.43
C LEU A 103 10.30 3.75 2.28
N GLU A 104 10.18 4.53 1.22
CA GLU A 104 11.02 5.69 0.97
C GLU A 104 10.20 6.79 0.31
N GLU A 105 10.35 8.01 0.80
CA GLU A 105 9.78 9.20 0.18
C GLU A 105 10.65 10.41 0.53
N ASN A 106 11.12 11.12 -0.49
CA ASN A 106 11.93 12.35 -0.31
C ASN A 106 13.16 12.14 0.58
N GLY A 107 13.79 10.98 0.44
CA GLY A 107 15.00 10.66 1.22
C GLY A 107 14.73 10.09 2.60
N GLU A 108 13.49 10.09 3.06
CA GLU A 108 13.13 9.46 4.34
C GLU A 108 12.76 8.01 4.12
N THR A 109 13.25 7.15 5.01
CA THR A 109 13.02 5.71 4.94
C THR A 109 12.45 5.18 6.23
N MET A 110 11.64 4.14 6.12
CA MET A 110 11.08 3.42 7.26
C MET A 110 10.82 1.98 6.86
N GLY A 111 11.14 1.04 7.73
CA GLY A 111 10.80 -0.35 7.54
C GLY A 111 9.52 -0.71 8.28
N LEU A 112 8.65 -1.47 7.63
CA LEU A 112 7.44 -2.02 8.24
C LEU A 112 7.60 -3.53 8.36
N ARG A 113 7.59 -4.05 9.59
CA ARG A 113 7.55 -5.50 9.78
C ARG A 113 6.13 -5.97 9.59
N VAL A 114 5.94 -6.90 8.65
CA VAL A 114 4.62 -7.43 8.26
C VAL A 114 4.63 -8.95 8.31
N SER A 115 3.44 -9.55 8.40
CA SER A 115 3.31 -11.01 8.51
C SER A 115 3.74 -11.72 7.23
N ALA A 116 3.42 -11.14 6.08
CA ALA A 116 3.81 -11.71 4.79
C ALA A 116 3.65 -10.65 3.71
N VAL A 117 4.43 -10.77 2.64
CA VAL A 117 4.23 -10.03 1.41
C VAL A 117 3.70 -11.01 0.38
N GLU A 118 2.63 -10.63 -0.31
CA GLU A 118 1.96 -11.55 -1.23
C GLU A 118 2.34 -11.30 -2.68
N ASP A 119 1.83 -10.22 -3.27
CA ASP A 119 2.05 -9.93 -4.67
C ASP A 119 1.85 -8.44 -4.96
N VAL A 120 1.93 -8.08 -6.23
CA VAL A 120 1.62 -6.73 -6.71
C VAL A 120 0.34 -6.83 -7.51
N THR A 121 -0.59 -5.91 -7.25
CA THR A 121 -1.84 -5.81 -7.99
C THR A 121 -2.02 -4.39 -8.51
N SER A 122 -2.74 -4.25 -9.59
CA SER A 122 -3.11 -2.95 -10.15
C SER A 122 -4.55 -2.64 -9.80
N LEU A 123 -4.79 -1.42 -9.34
CA LEU A 123 -6.13 -0.94 -9.01
C LEU A 123 -6.43 0.31 -9.81
N THR A 124 -7.64 0.38 -10.37
CA THR A 124 -8.15 1.61 -10.97
C THR A 124 -8.80 2.46 -9.87
N ASP A 125 -8.97 3.75 -10.15
CA ASP A 125 -9.62 4.65 -9.19
C ASP A 125 -11.04 4.19 -8.85
N GLN A 126 -11.72 3.52 -9.78
CA GLN A 126 -13.07 3.02 -9.56
C GLN A 126 -13.13 1.84 -8.60
N GLN A 127 -12.02 1.11 -8.45
CA GLN A 127 -11.93 -0.03 -7.54
C GLN A 127 -11.62 0.37 -6.11
N ILE A 128 -11.32 1.64 -5.87
CA ILE A 128 -10.94 2.14 -4.56
C ILE A 128 -12.11 2.91 -3.96
N GLU A 129 -12.61 2.42 -2.82
CA GLU A 129 -13.61 3.14 -2.04
C GLU A 129 -12.89 4.16 -1.16
N PRO A 130 -13.37 5.43 -1.11
CA PRO A 130 -12.77 6.44 -0.25
C PRO A 130 -12.81 6.06 1.23
N PRO A 131 -11.88 6.58 2.04
CA PRO A 131 -11.86 6.30 3.48
C PRO A 131 -13.16 6.66 4.20
N ASP A 132 -13.85 7.71 3.74
CA ASP A 132 -15.05 8.23 4.40
C ASP A 132 -16.20 7.23 4.44
N ASN A 133 -16.20 6.25 3.52
CA ASN A 133 -17.27 5.27 3.42
C ASN A 133 -16.98 3.99 4.19
N ALA A 134 -15.80 3.84 4.77
CA ALA A 134 -15.43 2.64 5.50
C ALA A 134 -15.42 2.91 7.00
N ARG A 135 -16.11 2.05 7.78
CA ARG A 135 -16.16 2.19 9.24
C ARG A 135 -14.79 2.20 9.90
N LEU A 136 -13.87 1.42 9.37
CA LEU A 136 -12.51 1.31 9.90
C LEU A 136 -11.75 2.64 9.80
N CYS A 137 -12.07 3.45 8.82
CA CYS A 137 -11.37 4.70 8.58
C CYS A 137 -11.77 5.82 9.53
N ARG A 138 -12.82 5.63 10.33
CA ARG A 138 -13.17 6.59 11.39
C ARG A 138 -12.12 6.65 12.49
N ILE A 139 -11.47 5.50 12.74
CA ILE A 139 -10.50 5.38 13.83
C ILE A 139 -9.08 5.68 13.32
N TYR A 140 -8.80 5.38 12.05
CA TYR A 140 -7.45 5.46 11.48
C TYR A 140 -7.40 6.26 10.18
N ASN A 141 -8.23 7.31 10.07
CA ASN A 141 -8.41 8.03 8.81
C ASN A 141 -7.13 8.62 8.21
N ASN A 142 -6.10 8.86 9.02
CA ASN A 142 -4.82 9.35 8.51
C ASN A 142 -3.91 8.25 7.96
N LEU A 143 -4.15 7.00 8.36
CA LEU A 143 -3.32 5.87 7.94
C LEU A 143 -3.87 5.16 6.70
N PHE A 144 -5.15 5.36 6.39
CA PHE A 144 -5.84 4.64 5.32
C PHE A 144 -6.18 5.58 4.17
N ARG A 145 -5.90 5.13 2.96
CA ARG A 145 -6.29 5.83 1.74
C ARG A 145 -7.62 5.36 1.20
N GLY A 146 -8.04 4.18 1.57
CA GLY A 146 -9.29 3.62 1.10
C GLY A 146 -9.34 2.12 1.29
N VAL A 147 -10.34 1.52 0.68
CA VAL A 147 -10.56 0.07 0.70
C VAL A 147 -10.78 -0.38 -0.74
N ALA A 148 -10.13 -1.45 -1.14
CA ALA A 148 -10.37 -2.10 -2.42
C ALA A 148 -10.94 -3.49 -2.20
N ARG A 149 -11.89 -3.88 -3.04
CA ARG A 149 -12.51 -5.19 -2.95
C ARG A 149 -12.10 -6.02 -4.16
N LEU A 150 -11.11 -6.86 -3.95
CA LEU A 150 -10.69 -7.84 -4.93
C LEU A 150 -11.01 -9.22 -4.38
N GLY A 151 -11.92 -9.93 -5.05
CA GLY A 151 -12.36 -11.23 -4.57
C GLY A 151 -13.31 -11.09 -3.39
N HIS A 152 -13.15 -11.98 -2.38
CA HIS A 152 -14.09 -12.08 -1.27
C HIS A 152 -13.71 -11.23 -0.06
N GLN A 153 -12.48 -10.76 0.01
CA GLN A 153 -12.00 -10.02 1.17
C GLN A 153 -11.62 -8.59 0.80
N PRO A 154 -11.99 -7.63 1.65
CA PRO A 154 -11.55 -6.26 1.45
C PRO A 154 -10.05 -6.14 1.71
N MET A 155 -9.42 -5.29 0.93
CA MET A 155 -8.01 -4.95 1.08
C MET A 155 -7.94 -3.49 1.51
N ILE A 156 -7.26 -3.23 2.63
CA ILE A 156 -7.15 -1.89 3.18
C ILE A 156 -5.91 -1.23 2.59
N LEU A 157 -6.12 -0.07 1.96
CA LEU A 157 -5.04 0.69 1.34
C LEU A 157 -4.44 1.65 2.37
N LEU A 158 -3.17 1.45 2.67
CA LEU A 158 -2.45 2.27 3.64
C LEU A 158 -1.85 3.50 2.97
N ASP A 159 -1.75 4.58 3.73
CA ASP A 159 -1.09 5.80 3.29
C ASP A 159 0.38 5.76 3.70
N ALA A 160 1.26 5.49 2.74
CA ALA A 160 2.69 5.37 3.02
C ALA A 160 3.28 6.69 3.52
N THR A 161 2.80 7.82 3.02
CA THR A 161 3.27 9.13 3.46
C THR A 161 3.01 9.36 4.93
N HIS A 162 1.81 9.00 5.41
CA HIS A 162 1.49 9.13 6.83
C HIS A 162 2.25 8.12 7.70
N LEU A 163 2.58 6.96 7.15
CA LEU A 163 3.40 6.00 7.88
C LEU A 163 4.84 6.50 8.05
N LEU A 164 5.36 7.24 7.07
CA LEU A 164 6.70 7.80 7.11
C LEU A 164 6.80 9.03 8.04
N HIS A 165 5.72 9.71 8.24
CA HIS A 165 5.62 10.93 9.04
C HIS A 165 4.61 10.75 10.18
#